data_6386d33efd923e9965f372c8259bd964
#
_entry.id   6386d33efd923e9965f372c8259bd964
#
_cell.length_a   1.000
_cell.length_b   1.000
_cell.length_c   1.000
_cell.angle_alpha   90.00
_cell.angle_beta   90.00
_cell.angle_gamma   90.00
#
_symmetry.space_group_name_H-M   'P 1'
#
loop_
_entity.id
_entity.type
_entity.pdbx_description
1 polymer ?
#
loop_
_entity_poly.entity_id
_entity_poly.type
_entity_poly.pdbx_seq_one_letter_code
_entity_poly.pdbx_strand_id
1 'polypeptide(L)'
;NDDLRNKTLEFRSRIKEYLAPIDAKIDQLREQAEAEPDIHTKEDIFNDIDRERKERDGMIEEILREILPEAFAVVKETAYRFTNNTTLEVSATDRDRDLSVSRSYINLDGDKAYYSNSWSAAGGEIVWNMVHYDVQLIGGMVLHDGKIAEMGTGEGKTLVATLPAYLNGLSGEGVHIVTVNDYLARRDSEWV
;
A
#
# COMPACT_ATOMS: atom_id res chain seq x y z
N ASN A 1 3.03 -11.40 -15.43
CA ASN A 1 3.13 -10.23 -14.53
C ASN A 1 1.74 -9.74 -14.11
N ASP A 2 0.72 -9.86 -14.98
CA ASP A 2 -0.66 -9.47 -14.65
C ASP A 2 -1.21 -10.23 -13.44
N ASP A 3 -0.90 -11.52 -13.31
CA ASP A 3 -1.30 -12.32 -12.14
C ASP A 3 -0.80 -11.70 -10.83
N LEU A 4 0.44 -11.20 -10.82
CA LEU A 4 1.04 -10.56 -9.65
C LEU A 4 0.37 -9.20 -9.36
N ARG A 5 0.07 -8.42 -10.41
CA ARG A 5 -0.68 -7.16 -10.31
C ARG A 5 -2.11 -7.39 -9.78
N ASN A 6 -2.76 -8.44 -10.25
CA ASN A 6 -4.12 -8.79 -9.84
C ASN A 6 -4.23 -9.20 -8.37
N LYS A 7 -3.14 -9.66 -7.75
CA LYS A 7 -3.11 -9.91 -6.30
C LYS A 7 -3.47 -8.67 -5.47
N THR A 8 -3.08 -7.48 -5.90
CA THR A 8 -3.48 -6.23 -5.23
C THR A 8 -5.01 -6.04 -5.24
N LEU A 9 -5.66 -6.37 -6.35
CA LEU A 9 -7.13 -6.30 -6.47
C LEU A 9 -7.81 -7.37 -5.62
N GLU A 10 -7.26 -8.58 -5.61
CA GLU A 10 -7.73 -9.68 -4.77
C GLU A 10 -7.66 -9.31 -3.28
N PHE A 11 -6.54 -8.76 -2.81
CA PHE A 11 -6.38 -8.33 -1.42
C PHE A 11 -7.39 -7.24 -1.04
N ARG A 12 -7.59 -6.25 -1.91
CA ARG A 12 -8.60 -5.21 -1.70
C ARG A 12 -10.01 -5.75 -1.64
N SER A 13 -10.34 -6.76 -2.47
CA SER A 13 -11.64 -7.44 -2.43
C SER A 13 -11.84 -8.17 -1.10
N ARG A 14 -10.84 -8.94 -0.65
CA ARG A 14 -10.87 -9.64 0.65
C ARG A 14 -11.10 -8.65 1.80
N ILE A 15 -10.38 -7.53 1.83
CA ILE A 15 -10.55 -6.50 2.85
C ILE A 15 -11.96 -5.93 2.82
N LYS A 16 -12.45 -5.55 1.64
CA LYS A 16 -13.79 -4.99 1.46
C LYS A 16 -14.89 -5.98 1.89
N GLU A 17 -14.77 -7.24 1.51
CA GLU A 17 -15.71 -8.28 1.90
C GLU A 17 -15.72 -8.53 3.41
N TYR A 18 -14.55 -8.52 4.04
CA TYR A 18 -14.39 -8.69 5.48
C TYR A 18 -15.01 -7.53 6.28
N LEU A 19 -14.87 -6.30 5.79
CA LEU A 19 -15.39 -5.10 6.45
C LEU A 19 -16.85 -4.80 6.10
N ALA A 20 -17.44 -5.41 5.08
CA ALA A 20 -18.77 -5.08 4.61
C ALA A 20 -19.86 -5.09 5.69
N PRO A 21 -19.90 -6.03 6.66
CA PRO A 21 -20.92 -6.01 7.70
C PRO A 21 -20.84 -4.80 8.62
N ILE A 22 -19.63 -4.39 9.02
CA ILE A 22 -19.43 -3.23 9.90
C ILE A 22 -19.62 -1.91 9.17
N ASP A 23 -19.18 -1.83 7.91
CA ASP A 23 -19.42 -0.67 7.05
C ASP A 23 -20.92 -0.43 6.85
N ALA A 24 -21.71 -1.46 6.60
CA ALA A 24 -23.18 -1.36 6.50
C ALA A 24 -23.82 -0.88 7.80
N LYS A 25 -23.32 -1.33 8.96
CA LYS A 25 -23.80 -0.88 10.27
C LYS A 25 -23.50 0.61 10.52
N ILE A 26 -22.29 1.04 10.19
CA ILE A 26 -21.90 2.46 10.30
C ILE A 26 -22.76 3.34 9.39
N ASP A 27 -23.01 2.90 8.15
CA ASP A 27 -23.84 3.67 7.22
C ASP A 27 -25.30 3.74 7.69
N GLN A 28 -25.86 2.67 8.25
CA GLN A 28 -27.18 2.68 8.87
C GLN A 28 -27.27 3.65 10.05
N LEU A 29 -26.25 3.68 10.91
CA LEU A 29 -26.19 4.64 12.02
C LEU A 29 -26.08 6.09 11.53
N ARG A 30 -25.35 6.34 10.45
CA ARG A 30 -25.28 7.68 9.83
C ARG A 30 -26.64 8.14 9.31
N GLU A 31 -27.37 7.27 8.61
CA GLU A 31 -28.73 7.57 8.14
C GLU A 31 -29.69 7.86 9.33
N GLN A 32 -29.57 7.09 10.40
CA GLN A 32 -30.33 7.35 11.62
C GLN A 32 -29.99 8.72 12.26
N ALA A 33 -28.70 9.06 12.33
CA ALA A 33 -28.26 10.35 12.86
C ALA A 33 -28.73 11.53 12.00
N GLU A 34 -28.80 11.36 10.68
CA GLU A 34 -29.32 12.41 9.79
C GLU A 34 -30.82 12.63 9.97
N ALA A 35 -31.58 11.57 10.20
CA ALA A 35 -33.03 11.62 10.40
C ALA A 35 -33.46 12.04 11.80
N GLU A 36 -32.57 11.98 12.80
CA GLU A 36 -32.89 12.25 14.20
C GLU A 36 -32.96 13.76 14.50
N PRO A 37 -34.10 14.31 14.94
CA PRO A 37 -34.26 15.73 15.26
C PRO A 37 -33.78 16.09 16.67
N ASP A 38 -33.74 15.15 17.61
CA ASP A 38 -33.32 15.42 18.98
C ASP A 38 -31.80 15.39 19.10
N ILE A 39 -31.23 16.49 19.61
CA ILE A 39 -29.78 16.70 19.69
C ILE A 39 -29.13 15.67 20.62
N HIS A 40 -29.74 15.32 21.74
CA HIS A 40 -29.16 14.38 22.70
C HIS A 40 -29.15 12.95 22.13
N THR A 41 -30.25 12.53 21.54
CA THR A 41 -30.33 11.22 20.85
C THR A 41 -29.36 11.14 19.69
N LYS A 42 -29.20 12.24 18.96
CA LYS A 42 -28.23 12.33 17.85
C LYS A 42 -26.78 12.21 18.34
N GLU A 43 -26.43 12.80 19.47
CA GLU A 43 -25.12 12.67 20.11
C GLU A 43 -24.84 11.22 20.51
N ASP A 44 -25.82 10.51 21.07
CA ASP A 44 -25.70 9.09 21.40
C ASP A 44 -25.41 8.24 20.14
N ILE A 45 -26.11 8.52 19.03
CA ILE A 45 -25.87 7.82 17.76
C ILE A 45 -24.43 8.09 17.25
N PHE A 46 -23.93 9.32 17.35
CA PHE A 46 -22.54 9.61 16.96
C PHE A 46 -21.51 8.88 17.85
N ASN A 47 -21.78 8.75 19.14
CA ASN A 47 -20.94 7.95 20.04
C ASN A 47 -20.93 6.47 19.63
N ASP A 48 -22.07 5.94 19.19
CA ASP A 48 -22.16 4.59 18.64
C ASP A 48 -21.36 4.45 17.35
N ILE A 49 -21.46 5.42 16.42
CA ILE A 49 -20.65 5.44 15.20
C ILE A 49 -19.14 5.41 15.51
N ASP A 50 -18.70 6.19 16.49
CA ASP A 50 -17.28 6.24 16.86
C ASP A 50 -16.81 4.91 17.48
N ARG A 51 -17.68 4.22 18.21
CA ARG A 51 -17.41 2.87 18.72
C ARG A 51 -17.25 1.85 17.57
N GLU A 52 -18.19 1.86 16.61
CA GLU A 52 -18.14 0.97 15.46
C GLU A 52 -16.92 1.26 14.56
N ARG A 53 -16.54 2.52 14.38
CA ARG A 53 -15.30 2.89 13.67
C ARG A 53 -14.06 2.32 14.34
N LYS A 54 -13.98 2.40 15.68
CA LYS A 54 -12.86 1.82 16.42
C LYS A 54 -12.82 0.30 16.31
N GLU A 55 -13.98 -0.36 16.26
CA GLU A 55 -14.06 -1.80 15.99
C GLU A 55 -13.59 -2.12 14.57
N ARG A 56 -14.04 -1.33 13.57
CA ARG A 56 -13.60 -1.43 12.18
C ARG A 56 -12.10 -1.30 12.04
N ASP A 57 -11.46 -0.38 12.75
CA ASP A 57 -10.00 -0.23 12.73
C ASP A 57 -9.30 -1.50 13.23
N GLY A 58 -9.81 -2.13 14.28
CA GLY A 58 -9.32 -3.43 14.76
C GLY A 58 -9.49 -4.55 13.73
N MET A 59 -10.62 -4.57 13.02
CA MET A 59 -10.87 -5.53 11.94
C MET A 59 -9.92 -5.32 10.74
N ILE A 60 -9.57 -4.07 10.42
CA ILE A 60 -8.55 -3.77 9.40
C ILE A 60 -7.20 -4.36 9.80
N GLU A 61 -6.76 -4.16 11.03
CA GLU A 61 -5.49 -4.75 11.50
C GLU A 61 -5.51 -6.28 11.45
N GLU A 62 -6.63 -6.91 11.77
CA GLU A 62 -6.78 -8.36 11.73
C GLU A 62 -6.66 -8.91 10.31
N ILE A 63 -7.42 -8.36 9.35
CA ILE A 63 -7.37 -8.81 7.95
C ILE A 63 -6.02 -8.50 7.29
N LEU A 64 -5.40 -7.38 7.61
CA LEU A 64 -4.06 -7.06 7.10
C LEU A 64 -3.01 -8.03 7.62
N ARG A 65 -3.12 -8.49 8.88
CA ARG A 65 -2.22 -9.51 9.45
C ARG A 65 -2.40 -10.87 8.76
N GLU A 66 -3.62 -11.22 8.37
CA GLU A 66 -3.88 -12.43 7.58
C GLU A 66 -3.26 -12.35 6.19
N ILE A 67 -3.38 -11.19 5.52
CA ILE A 67 -2.88 -10.95 4.16
C ILE A 67 -1.34 -10.76 4.14
N LEU A 68 -0.72 -10.32 5.23
CA LEU A 68 0.69 -9.92 5.31
C LEU A 68 1.66 -10.88 4.60
N PRO A 69 1.63 -12.21 4.81
CA PRO A 69 2.59 -13.11 4.16
C PRO A 69 2.49 -13.07 2.64
N GLU A 70 1.27 -13.06 2.10
CA GLU A 70 1.03 -12.98 0.67
C GLU A 70 1.42 -11.60 0.10
N ALA A 71 1.07 -10.52 0.80
CA ALA A 71 1.40 -9.16 0.39
C ALA A 71 2.91 -8.92 0.32
N PHE A 72 3.66 -9.38 1.32
CA PHE A 72 5.12 -9.30 1.33
C PHE A 72 5.76 -10.17 0.24
N ALA A 73 5.18 -11.34 -0.03
CA ALA A 73 5.62 -12.19 -1.14
C ALA A 73 5.41 -11.49 -2.50
N VAL A 74 4.29 -10.78 -2.69
CA VAL A 74 4.04 -9.99 -3.91
C VAL A 74 5.07 -8.88 -4.09
N VAL A 75 5.39 -8.14 -3.03
CA VAL A 75 6.41 -7.08 -3.09
C VAL A 75 7.80 -7.67 -3.40
N LYS A 76 8.19 -8.74 -2.71
CA LYS A 76 9.49 -9.43 -2.92
C LYS A 76 9.59 -10.01 -4.34
N GLU A 77 8.53 -10.65 -4.85
CA GLU A 77 8.49 -11.20 -6.21
C GLU A 77 8.54 -10.09 -7.26
N THR A 78 7.86 -8.97 -7.04
CA THR A 78 7.94 -7.81 -7.93
C THR A 78 9.37 -7.29 -8.01
N ALA A 79 10.02 -7.09 -6.86
CA ALA A 79 11.42 -6.68 -6.78
C ALA A 79 12.35 -7.68 -7.49
N TYR A 80 12.14 -8.98 -7.32
CA TYR A 80 12.90 -10.04 -7.98
C TYR A 80 12.73 -9.99 -9.52
N ARG A 81 11.50 -9.77 -10.01
CA ARG A 81 11.26 -9.66 -11.47
C ARG A 81 11.94 -8.43 -12.04
N PHE A 82 11.88 -7.28 -11.39
CA PHE A 82 12.62 -6.09 -11.83
C PHE A 82 14.15 -6.30 -11.82
N THR A 83 14.68 -7.02 -10.84
CA THR A 83 16.10 -7.33 -10.77
C THR A 83 16.57 -8.22 -11.95
N ASN A 84 15.73 -9.16 -12.38
CA ASN A 84 16.11 -10.16 -13.37
C ASN A 84 15.65 -9.86 -14.80
N ASN A 85 14.93 -8.76 -15.02
CA ASN A 85 14.41 -8.38 -16.33
C ASN A 85 14.63 -6.88 -16.55
N THR A 86 15.16 -6.51 -17.70
CA THR A 86 15.32 -5.09 -18.08
C THR A 86 13.97 -4.40 -18.30
N THR A 87 12.93 -5.17 -18.62
CA THR A 87 11.58 -4.66 -18.88
C THR A 87 10.55 -5.69 -18.43
N LEU A 88 9.49 -5.22 -17.76
CA LEU A 88 8.34 -6.02 -17.41
C LEU A 88 7.13 -5.62 -18.24
N GLU A 89 6.54 -6.59 -18.92
CA GLU A 89 5.33 -6.40 -19.71
C GLU A 89 4.09 -6.73 -18.85
N VAL A 90 3.07 -5.88 -18.93
CA VAL A 90 1.74 -6.05 -18.33
C VAL A 90 0.67 -5.55 -19.28
N SER A 91 -0.58 -5.96 -19.07
CA SER A 91 -1.74 -5.37 -19.74
C SER A 91 -1.90 -3.91 -19.32
N ALA A 92 -2.03 -3.00 -20.28
CA ALA A 92 -2.14 -1.57 -20.01
C ALA A 92 -3.50 -1.23 -19.37
N THR A 93 -3.46 -0.52 -18.25
CA THR A 93 -4.62 0.07 -17.60
C THR A 93 -4.66 1.58 -17.85
N ASP A 94 -5.77 2.24 -17.53
CA ASP A 94 -5.88 3.71 -17.62
C ASP A 94 -4.80 4.39 -16.75
N ARG A 95 -4.51 3.81 -15.58
CA ARG A 95 -3.44 4.30 -14.72
C ARG A 95 -2.06 4.24 -15.38
N ASP A 96 -1.76 3.18 -16.14
CA ASP A 96 -0.49 3.07 -16.87
C ASP A 96 -0.40 4.14 -17.96
N ARG A 97 -1.53 4.46 -18.62
CA ARG A 97 -1.64 5.52 -19.61
C ARG A 97 -1.37 6.89 -19.00
N ASP A 98 -1.98 7.19 -17.86
CA ASP A 98 -1.76 8.45 -17.13
C ASP A 98 -0.31 8.58 -16.65
N LEU A 99 0.26 7.51 -16.09
CA LEU A 99 1.64 7.51 -15.59
C LEU A 99 2.66 7.65 -16.72
N SER A 100 2.44 7.05 -17.89
CA SER A 100 3.37 7.11 -19.01
C SER A 100 3.61 8.52 -19.54
N VAL A 101 2.67 9.45 -19.31
CA VAL A 101 2.82 10.88 -19.68
C VAL A 101 3.93 11.55 -18.86
N SER A 102 4.12 11.15 -17.61
CA SER A 102 5.04 11.79 -16.67
C SER A 102 6.24 10.93 -16.27
N ARG A 103 6.23 9.62 -16.61
CA ARG A 103 7.24 8.64 -16.22
C ARG A 103 7.89 8.01 -17.45
N SER A 104 9.12 8.40 -17.75
CA SER A 104 9.88 7.93 -18.94
C SER A 104 10.19 6.43 -18.93
N TYR A 105 10.11 5.77 -17.77
CA TYR A 105 10.35 4.33 -17.64
C TYR A 105 9.11 3.47 -17.95
N ILE A 106 7.98 4.09 -18.31
CA ILE A 106 6.76 3.40 -18.72
C ILE A 106 6.52 3.68 -20.19
N ASN A 107 6.56 2.64 -21.04
CA ASN A 107 6.27 2.72 -22.45
C ASN A 107 4.98 1.95 -22.75
N LEU A 108 4.17 2.49 -23.66
CA LEU A 108 2.91 1.88 -24.10
C LEU A 108 3.03 1.39 -25.54
N ASP A 109 2.50 0.21 -25.80
CA ASP A 109 2.31 -0.31 -27.15
C ASP A 109 0.94 -1.02 -27.21
N GLY A 110 -0.04 -0.35 -27.83
CA GLY A 110 -1.42 -0.82 -27.91
C GLY A 110 -2.06 -1.03 -26.52
N ASP A 111 -2.35 -2.26 -26.20
CA ASP A 111 -2.95 -2.71 -24.92
C ASP A 111 -1.92 -3.21 -23.91
N LYS A 112 -0.63 -2.96 -24.16
CA LYS A 112 0.46 -3.37 -23.29
C LYS A 112 1.21 -2.17 -22.72
N ALA A 113 1.65 -2.32 -21.47
CA ALA A 113 2.55 -1.40 -20.81
C ALA A 113 3.87 -2.11 -20.44
N TYR A 114 4.98 -1.45 -20.72
CA TYR A 114 6.33 -1.94 -20.50
C TYR A 114 7.02 -1.06 -19.47
N TYR A 115 7.35 -1.64 -18.32
CA TYR A 115 8.05 -0.99 -17.23
C TYR A 115 9.54 -1.31 -17.32
N SER A 116 10.38 -0.30 -17.54
CA SER A 116 11.83 -0.44 -17.46
C SER A 116 12.27 -0.66 -16.02
N ASN A 117 13.32 -1.47 -15.81
CA ASN A 117 13.97 -1.61 -14.51
C ASN A 117 14.97 -0.47 -14.22
N SER A 118 15.07 0.53 -15.10
CA SER A 118 15.94 1.70 -14.94
C SER A 118 15.16 2.99 -15.11
N TRP A 119 15.45 3.97 -14.26
CA TRP A 119 14.85 5.31 -14.30
C TRP A 119 15.75 6.36 -13.67
N SER A 120 15.44 7.62 -13.89
CA SER A 120 16.11 8.74 -13.24
C SER A 120 15.51 9.00 -11.86
N ALA A 121 16.35 9.02 -10.82
CA ALA A 121 15.97 9.37 -9.46
C ALA A 121 17.02 10.27 -8.82
N ALA A 122 16.60 11.33 -8.16
CA ALA A 122 17.47 12.30 -7.49
C ALA A 122 18.60 12.86 -8.37
N GLY A 123 18.36 12.99 -9.69
CA GLY A 123 19.31 13.50 -10.66
C GLY A 123 20.37 12.49 -11.16
N GLY A 124 20.24 11.22 -10.79
CA GLY A 124 21.05 10.11 -11.29
C GLY A 124 20.20 9.04 -11.95
N GLU A 125 20.82 8.23 -12.80
CA GLU A 125 20.19 7.05 -13.37
C GLU A 125 20.38 5.87 -12.41
N ILE A 126 19.31 5.17 -12.07
CA ILE A 126 19.33 3.95 -11.25
C ILE A 126 18.83 2.77 -12.07
N VAL A 127 19.38 1.60 -11.75
CA VAL A 127 18.90 0.31 -12.24
C VAL A 127 18.47 -0.50 -11.03
N TRP A 128 17.23 -0.97 -11.02
CA TRP A 128 16.72 -1.77 -9.92
C TRP A 128 17.45 -3.12 -9.84
N ASN A 129 18.15 -3.36 -8.74
CA ASN A 129 18.92 -4.58 -8.49
C ASN A 129 18.73 -5.13 -7.07
N MET A 130 17.62 -4.77 -6.41
CA MET A 130 17.38 -5.10 -5.02
C MET A 130 16.25 -6.12 -4.88
N VAL A 131 16.48 -7.11 -4.03
CA VAL A 131 15.47 -8.08 -3.59
C VAL A 131 15.52 -8.15 -2.07
N HIS A 132 14.37 -8.14 -1.43
CA HIS A 132 14.29 -8.16 0.03
C HIS A 132 14.92 -9.41 0.62
N TYR A 133 15.81 -9.21 1.60
CA TYR A 133 16.34 -10.28 2.45
C TYR A 133 15.33 -10.64 3.54
N ASP A 134 15.46 -11.84 4.11
CA ASP A 134 14.53 -12.31 5.15
C ASP A 134 14.52 -11.41 6.40
N VAL A 135 15.68 -10.88 6.80
CA VAL A 135 15.77 -9.89 7.89
C VAL A 135 15.02 -8.60 7.59
N GLN A 136 14.93 -8.20 6.33
CA GLN A 136 14.16 -7.03 5.90
C GLN A 136 12.65 -7.31 5.94
N LEU A 137 12.22 -8.53 5.61
CA LEU A 137 10.83 -8.95 5.79
C LEU A 137 10.43 -8.88 7.27
N ILE A 138 11.29 -9.39 8.17
CA ILE A 138 11.09 -9.28 9.62
C ILE A 138 10.98 -7.81 10.05
N GLY A 139 11.87 -6.95 9.55
CA GLY A 139 11.81 -5.50 9.81
C GLY A 139 10.49 -4.88 9.38
N GLY A 140 9.97 -5.27 8.22
CA GLY A 140 8.67 -4.84 7.72
C GLY A 140 7.50 -5.29 8.60
N MET A 141 7.54 -6.52 9.13
CA MET A 141 6.55 -7.03 10.08
C MET A 141 6.56 -6.23 11.39
N VAL A 142 7.75 -5.95 11.92
CA VAL A 142 7.92 -5.15 13.15
C VAL A 142 7.34 -3.75 12.98
N LEU A 143 7.56 -3.12 11.83
CA LEU A 143 7.00 -1.79 11.51
C LEU A 143 5.48 -1.85 11.36
N HIS A 144 4.94 -2.88 10.70
CA HIS A 144 3.49 -3.06 10.59
C HIS A 144 2.82 -3.24 11.96
N ASP A 145 3.48 -3.94 12.89
CA ASP A 145 3.03 -4.09 14.29
C ASP A 145 3.12 -2.79 15.13
N GLY A 146 3.47 -1.65 14.54
CA GLY A 146 3.62 -0.37 15.23
C GLY A 146 4.83 -0.31 16.17
N LYS A 147 5.83 -1.15 15.95
CA LYS A 147 7.04 -1.23 16.76
C LYS A 147 8.22 -0.56 16.07
N ILE A 148 9.31 -0.34 16.82
CA ILE A 148 10.56 0.21 16.30
C ILE A 148 11.43 -0.94 15.79
N ALA A 149 11.80 -0.90 14.51
CA ALA A 149 12.78 -1.81 13.92
C ALA A 149 14.16 -1.13 13.95
N GLU A 150 15.06 -1.61 14.80
CA GLU A 150 16.46 -1.18 14.81
C GLU A 150 17.22 -1.91 13.70
N MET A 151 17.83 -1.13 12.81
CA MET A 151 18.62 -1.65 11.68
C MET A 151 19.91 -0.86 11.54
N GLY A 152 21.03 -1.54 11.26
CA GLY A 152 22.33 -0.94 11.01
C GLY A 152 22.36 -0.01 9.79
N THR A 153 23.39 0.81 9.70
CA THR A 153 23.60 1.65 8.51
C THR A 153 23.93 0.75 7.32
N GLY A 154 23.27 0.98 6.16
CA GLY A 154 23.46 0.19 4.94
C GLY A 154 22.59 -1.06 4.83
N GLU A 155 21.75 -1.38 5.82
CA GLU A 155 20.88 -2.58 5.80
C GLU A 155 19.58 -2.41 4.99
N GLY A 156 19.43 -1.29 4.27
CA GLY A 156 18.30 -1.09 3.35
C GLY A 156 17.00 -0.67 4.01
N LYS A 157 17.05 0.20 5.02
CA LYS A 157 15.86 0.71 5.73
C LYS A 157 14.78 1.26 4.79
N THR A 158 15.16 1.99 3.74
CA THR A 158 14.24 2.54 2.74
C THR A 158 13.48 1.41 2.03
N LEU A 159 14.17 0.35 1.65
CA LEU A 159 13.55 -0.82 1.02
C LEU A 159 12.60 -1.55 1.98
N VAL A 160 12.95 -1.65 3.27
CA VAL A 160 12.08 -2.25 4.29
C VAL A 160 10.77 -1.49 4.43
N ALA A 161 10.80 -0.16 4.35
CA ALA A 161 9.61 0.68 4.48
C ALA A 161 8.56 0.42 3.39
N THR A 162 8.95 -0.09 2.22
CA THR A 162 8.02 -0.43 1.14
C THR A 162 7.03 -1.54 1.52
N LEU A 163 7.46 -2.47 2.35
CA LEU A 163 6.65 -3.63 2.77
C LEU A 163 5.40 -3.21 3.57
N PRO A 164 5.54 -2.53 4.73
CA PRO A 164 4.37 -2.06 5.47
C PRO A 164 3.62 -0.96 4.73
N ALA A 165 4.30 -0.14 3.89
CA ALA A 165 3.63 0.86 3.07
C ALA A 165 2.66 0.22 2.07
N TYR A 166 3.09 -0.83 1.36
CA TYR A 166 2.22 -1.58 0.46
C TYR A 166 1.06 -2.23 1.22
N LEU A 167 1.37 -3.00 2.29
CA LEU A 167 0.36 -3.72 3.06
C LEU A 167 -0.72 -2.80 3.63
N ASN A 168 -0.32 -1.74 4.34
CA ASN A 168 -1.29 -0.81 4.95
C ASN A 168 -2.02 0.02 3.88
N GLY A 169 -1.40 0.30 2.73
CA GLY A 169 -2.05 0.96 1.60
C GLY A 169 -3.17 0.14 0.94
N LEU A 170 -3.26 -1.17 1.19
CA LEU A 170 -4.35 -2.01 0.69
C LEU A 170 -5.70 -1.65 1.31
N SER A 171 -5.72 -1.16 2.55
CA SER A 171 -6.95 -0.76 3.27
C SER A 171 -7.64 0.44 2.63
N GLY A 172 -6.90 1.31 1.92
CA GLY A 172 -7.41 2.55 1.35
C GLY A 172 -7.46 3.73 2.33
N GLU A 173 -7.08 3.55 3.59
CA GLU A 173 -7.08 4.61 4.63
C GLU A 173 -5.90 5.58 4.50
N GLY A 174 -4.97 5.29 3.59
CA GLY A 174 -3.76 6.09 3.36
C GLY A 174 -2.58 5.63 4.21
N VAL A 175 -1.38 5.97 3.73
CA VAL A 175 -0.12 5.70 4.42
C VAL A 175 0.75 6.94 4.38
N HIS A 176 1.29 7.34 5.53
CA HIS A 176 2.19 8.47 5.66
C HIS A 176 3.60 7.98 5.96
N ILE A 177 4.56 8.30 5.08
CA ILE A 177 5.97 8.01 5.29
C ILE A 177 6.67 9.31 5.66
N VAL A 178 7.22 9.36 6.87
CA VAL A 178 7.92 10.54 7.39
C VAL A 178 9.42 10.31 7.32
N THR A 179 10.13 11.26 6.74
CA THR A 179 11.60 11.28 6.64
C THR A 179 12.18 12.45 7.42
N VAL A 180 13.51 12.46 7.62
CA VAL A 180 14.20 13.49 8.40
C VAL A 180 14.11 14.88 7.75
N ASN A 181 14.03 14.94 6.41
CA ASN A 181 13.96 16.20 5.66
C ASN A 181 13.37 16.02 4.26
N ASP A 182 13.03 17.13 3.60
CA ASP A 182 12.41 17.16 2.28
C ASP A 182 13.28 16.52 1.18
N TYR A 183 14.61 16.65 1.29
CA TYR A 183 15.53 16.02 0.34
C TYR A 183 15.39 14.50 0.36
N LEU A 184 15.36 13.88 1.56
CA LEU A 184 15.18 12.44 1.69
C LEU A 184 13.78 11.99 1.27
N ALA A 185 12.74 12.77 1.60
CA ALA A 185 11.39 12.48 1.16
C ALA A 185 11.31 12.37 -0.37
N ARG A 186 11.87 13.36 -1.07
CA ARG A 186 11.90 13.39 -2.53
C ARG A 186 12.77 12.26 -3.09
N ARG A 187 14.01 12.12 -2.61
CA ARG A 187 14.95 11.09 -3.07
C ARG A 187 14.34 9.70 -2.94
N ASP A 188 13.83 9.37 -1.75
CA ASP A 188 13.35 8.03 -1.45
C ASP A 188 12.05 7.71 -2.22
N SER A 189 11.17 8.71 -2.44
CA SER A 189 9.96 8.52 -3.26
C SER A 189 10.23 8.37 -4.77
N GLU A 190 11.38 8.83 -5.24
CA GLU A 190 11.81 8.65 -6.63
C GLU A 190 12.59 7.34 -6.82
N TRP A 191 13.17 6.81 -5.73
CA TRP A 191 14.10 5.70 -5.76
C TRP A 191 13.43 4.32 -5.58
N VAL A 192 12.26 4.22 -4.91
CA VAL A 192 11.53 2.97 -4.65
C VAL A 192 10.12 2.93 -5.24
#